data_0e3acbc719268ca4bc5a8457f453e789
#
_entry.id   0e3acbc719268ca4bc5a8457f453e789
#
_cell.length_a   1.000
_cell.length_b   1.000
_cell.length_c   1.000
_cell.angle_alpha   90.00
_cell.angle_beta   90.00
_cell.angle_gamma   90.00
#
_symmetry.space_group_name_H-M   'P 1'
#
loop_
_entity.id
_entity.type
_entity.pdbx_description
1 polymer ?
#
loop_
_entity_poly.entity_id
_entity_poly.type
_entity_poly.pdbx_seq_one_letter_code
_entity_poly.pdbx_strand_id
1 'polypeptide(L)'
;MFENGLQYVRADFHLHTCKDKEFVYSGEQNSFVNDYVSKLKLANINVGIITNHNKFDKDEYNAIRKAAKKQDIFILPGVELTIKEGANGIHTLIVFNPEEWLESGNNHIQTFLTAAFATIPNPENRNVKSIYDLKKVFEQLDAYGRDYFVVFAHVDQNSGIFSECKGGLLESLAGLTSFKNRVLGLQKSRSRDNLNQFERCFGFLPALVEGSDPKSITDIGKGDKCTYLKIGEYSFAAIKFASQIASASWTRAR
;
A
#
# COMPACT_ATOMS: atom_id res chain seq x y z
N MET A 1 12.72 -14.10 -13.82
CA MET A 1 14.01 -13.36 -13.74
C MET A 1 14.18 -12.57 -15.02
N PHE A 2 14.63 -11.31 -14.96
CA PHE A 2 14.88 -10.51 -16.16
C PHE A 2 16.16 -11.00 -16.85
N GLU A 3 16.16 -11.05 -18.20
CA GLU A 3 17.31 -11.52 -18.99
C GLU A 3 18.59 -10.72 -18.73
N ASN A 4 18.47 -9.42 -18.46
CA ASN A 4 19.58 -8.50 -18.24
C ASN A 4 19.86 -8.25 -16.74
N GLY A 5 19.40 -9.13 -15.83
CA GLY A 5 19.60 -9.00 -14.40
C GLY A 5 18.72 -7.93 -13.77
N LEU A 6 19.24 -7.17 -12.77
CA LEU A 6 18.48 -6.16 -12.04
C LEU A 6 18.12 -4.95 -12.91
N GLN A 7 16.86 -4.57 -12.91
CA GLN A 7 16.34 -3.40 -13.64
C GLN A 7 15.66 -2.42 -12.69
N TYR A 8 15.68 -1.12 -13.06
CA TYR A 8 14.87 -0.11 -12.42
C TYR A 8 13.48 -0.10 -13.06
N VAL A 9 12.45 -0.33 -12.26
CA VAL A 9 11.06 -0.32 -12.66
C VAL A 9 10.29 0.75 -11.91
N ARG A 10 9.42 1.49 -12.59
CA ARG A 10 8.56 2.47 -11.95
C ARG A 10 7.45 1.74 -11.21
N ALA A 11 7.27 2.08 -9.91
CA ALA A 11 6.23 1.54 -9.06
C ALA A 11 5.25 2.63 -8.61
N ASP A 12 3.97 2.29 -8.53
CA ASP A 12 2.94 3.10 -7.88
C ASP A 12 2.34 2.30 -6.73
N PHE A 13 2.61 2.75 -5.50
CA PHE A 13 2.20 2.05 -4.27
C PHE A 13 0.77 2.37 -3.84
N HIS A 14 0.10 3.31 -4.50
CA HIS A 14 -1.21 3.79 -4.07
C HIS A 14 -2.12 4.04 -5.27
N LEU A 15 -2.85 2.99 -5.65
CA LEU A 15 -3.77 3.01 -6.79
C LEU A 15 -5.18 2.68 -6.33
N HIS A 16 -6.15 3.51 -6.71
CA HIS A 16 -7.58 3.25 -6.56
C HIS A 16 -8.20 2.80 -7.88
N THR A 17 -9.33 2.11 -7.79
CA THR A 17 -10.09 1.60 -8.94
C THR A 17 -11.56 2.01 -8.85
N CYS A 18 -12.38 1.68 -9.85
CA CYS A 18 -13.80 2.03 -9.84
C CYS A 18 -14.62 1.34 -8.72
N LYS A 19 -14.03 0.43 -7.96
CA LYS A 19 -14.64 -0.14 -6.76
C LYS A 19 -14.39 0.70 -5.51
N ASP A 20 -13.51 1.69 -5.59
CA ASP A 20 -13.36 2.71 -4.56
C ASP A 20 -14.43 3.79 -4.71
N LYS A 21 -15.05 4.21 -3.60
CA LYS A 21 -16.11 5.24 -3.62
C LYS A 21 -15.63 6.62 -4.05
N GLU A 22 -14.34 6.89 -3.95
CA GLU A 22 -13.75 8.17 -4.35
C GLU A 22 -13.25 8.18 -5.78
N PHE A 23 -13.19 7.00 -6.43
CA PHE A 23 -12.72 6.91 -7.80
C PHE A 23 -13.88 7.12 -8.79
N VAL A 24 -13.75 8.13 -9.65
CA VAL A 24 -14.74 8.45 -10.68
C VAL A 24 -14.25 7.93 -12.03
N TYR A 25 -15.08 7.11 -12.65
CA TYR A 25 -14.88 6.65 -14.01
C TYR A 25 -16.09 7.03 -14.87
N SER A 26 -15.86 7.82 -15.92
CA SER A 26 -16.88 8.34 -16.81
C SER A 26 -17.08 7.54 -18.10
N GLY A 27 -16.27 6.50 -18.33
CA GLY A 27 -16.37 5.62 -19.50
C GLY A 27 -17.42 4.52 -19.31
N GLU A 28 -17.54 3.67 -20.32
CA GLU A 28 -18.38 2.48 -20.24
C GLU A 28 -17.76 1.45 -19.28
N GLN A 29 -18.56 0.90 -18.38
CA GLN A 29 -18.08 -0.02 -17.34
C GLN A 29 -17.30 -1.21 -17.91
N ASN A 30 -17.69 -1.73 -19.07
CA ASN A 30 -17.00 -2.84 -19.74
C ASN A 30 -15.61 -2.46 -20.28
N SER A 31 -15.34 -1.18 -20.49
CA SER A 31 -14.03 -0.69 -20.95
C SER A 31 -13.07 -0.38 -19.81
N PHE A 32 -13.56 -0.29 -18.58
CA PHE A 32 -12.77 0.17 -17.42
C PHE A 32 -11.41 -0.51 -17.31
N VAL A 33 -11.37 -1.84 -17.33
CA VAL A 33 -10.11 -2.61 -17.16
C VAL A 33 -9.10 -2.28 -18.24
N ASN A 34 -9.55 -2.17 -19.50
CA ASN A 34 -8.68 -1.85 -20.63
C ASN A 34 -8.15 -0.42 -20.54
N ASP A 35 -9.01 0.55 -20.22
CA ASP A 35 -8.64 1.96 -20.08
C ASP A 35 -7.68 2.17 -18.90
N TYR A 36 -7.95 1.48 -17.79
CA TYR A 36 -7.09 1.50 -16.60
C TYR A 36 -5.68 0.99 -16.91
N VAL A 37 -5.58 -0.18 -17.53
CA VAL A 37 -4.29 -0.79 -17.89
C VAL A 37 -3.56 0.02 -18.96
N SER A 38 -4.28 0.56 -19.94
CA SER A 38 -3.72 1.46 -20.95
C SER A 38 -3.12 2.71 -20.32
N LYS A 39 -3.78 3.26 -19.29
CA LYS A 39 -3.26 4.41 -18.56
C LYS A 39 -2.04 4.07 -17.70
N LEU A 40 -1.99 2.90 -17.05
CA LEU A 40 -0.78 2.41 -16.37
C LEU A 40 0.41 2.33 -17.34
N LYS A 41 0.17 1.77 -18.54
CA LYS A 41 1.19 1.66 -19.59
C LYS A 41 1.67 3.03 -20.04
N LEU A 42 0.74 3.94 -20.33
CA LEU A 42 1.06 5.32 -20.75
C LEU A 42 1.86 6.07 -19.69
N ALA A 43 1.58 5.82 -18.41
CA ALA A 43 2.31 6.39 -17.28
C ALA A 43 3.64 5.67 -17.00
N ASN A 44 4.03 4.66 -17.81
CA ASN A 44 5.21 3.82 -17.61
C ASN A 44 5.26 3.15 -16.21
N ILE A 45 4.11 2.81 -15.63
CA ILE A 45 4.03 2.08 -14.37
C ILE A 45 4.22 0.60 -14.69
N ASN A 46 5.30 0.00 -14.14
CA ASN A 46 5.62 -1.42 -14.32
C ASN A 46 5.10 -2.26 -13.13
N VAL A 47 4.99 -1.65 -11.95
CA VAL A 47 4.46 -2.27 -10.74
C VAL A 47 3.37 -1.38 -10.17
N GLY A 48 2.16 -1.91 -10.03
CA GLY A 48 1.03 -1.21 -9.41
C GLY A 48 0.50 -1.97 -8.20
N ILE A 49 0.08 -1.26 -7.16
CA ILE A 49 -0.56 -1.84 -5.99
C ILE A 49 -1.96 -1.24 -5.86
N ILE A 50 -2.98 -2.09 -6.02
CA ILE A 50 -4.39 -1.66 -5.86
C ILE A 50 -4.70 -1.60 -4.38
N THR A 51 -5.12 -0.43 -3.88
CA THR A 51 -5.31 -0.12 -2.47
C THR A 51 -6.58 0.68 -2.24
N ASN A 52 -7.74 0.14 -2.63
CA ASN A 52 -9.03 0.80 -2.38
C ASN A 52 -9.30 0.98 -0.88
N HIS A 53 -10.01 2.05 -0.51
CA HIS A 53 -10.31 2.38 0.89
C HIS A 53 -11.16 1.29 1.56
N ASN A 54 -10.58 0.65 2.60
CA ASN A 54 -11.23 -0.37 3.43
C ASN A 54 -11.89 -1.50 2.64
N LYS A 55 -11.48 -1.73 1.39
CA LYS A 55 -12.13 -2.65 0.47
C LYS A 55 -11.15 -3.39 -0.40
N PHE A 56 -11.45 -4.66 -0.67
CA PHE A 56 -10.78 -5.47 -1.66
C PHE A 56 -11.81 -6.18 -2.54
N ASP A 57 -11.83 -5.89 -3.84
CA ASP A 57 -12.66 -6.56 -4.82
C ASP A 57 -11.78 -7.57 -5.61
N LYS A 58 -11.94 -8.86 -5.31
CA LYS A 58 -11.12 -9.93 -5.89
C LYS A 58 -11.33 -10.06 -7.39
N ASP A 59 -12.56 -9.87 -7.87
CA ASP A 59 -12.88 -10.07 -9.29
C ASP A 59 -12.31 -8.95 -10.14
N GLU A 60 -12.45 -7.69 -9.71
CA GLU A 60 -11.83 -6.56 -10.38
C GLU A 60 -10.30 -6.65 -10.33
N TYR A 61 -9.72 -6.98 -9.18
CA TYR A 61 -8.28 -7.20 -9.06
C TYR A 61 -7.78 -8.25 -10.05
N ASN A 62 -8.45 -9.41 -10.15
CA ASN A 62 -8.07 -10.48 -11.07
C ASN A 62 -8.19 -10.04 -12.53
N ALA A 63 -9.25 -9.29 -12.89
CA ALA A 63 -9.43 -8.77 -14.23
C ALA A 63 -8.31 -7.79 -14.62
N ILE A 64 -7.99 -6.82 -13.76
CA ILE A 64 -6.91 -5.88 -13.97
C ILE A 64 -5.55 -6.60 -14.03
N ARG A 65 -5.25 -7.49 -13.08
CA ARG A 65 -4.01 -8.28 -13.06
C ARG A 65 -3.81 -9.07 -14.35
N LYS A 66 -4.86 -9.73 -14.84
CA LYS A 66 -4.82 -10.52 -16.08
C LYS A 66 -4.57 -9.64 -17.31
N ALA A 67 -5.20 -8.48 -17.39
CA ALA A 67 -5.01 -7.53 -18.49
C ALA A 67 -3.62 -6.87 -18.43
N ALA A 68 -3.19 -6.44 -17.24
CA ALA A 68 -1.89 -5.80 -16.98
C ALA A 68 -0.71 -6.73 -17.33
N LYS A 69 -0.82 -8.03 -16.99
CA LYS A 69 0.21 -9.03 -17.33
C LYS A 69 0.50 -9.10 -18.83
N LYS A 70 -0.51 -8.88 -19.70
CA LYS A 70 -0.33 -8.85 -21.16
C LYS A 70 0.42 -7.61 -21.64
N GLN A 71 0.61 -6.62 -20.79
CA GLN A 71 1.32 -5.37 -21.04
C GLN A 71 2.63 -5.26 -20.25
N ASP A 72 3.12 -6.39 -19.69
CA ASP A 72 4.30 -6.48 -18.82
C ASP A 72 4.20 -5.58 -17.58
N ILE A 73 2.99 -5.44 -17.03
CA ILE A 73 2.73 -4.72 -15.80
C ILE A 73 2.36 -5.72 -14.71
N PHE A 74 3.03 -5.62 -13.57
CA PHE A 74 2.81 -6.47 -12.39
C PHE A 74 1.92 -5.77 -11.37
N ILE A 75 0.79 -6.40 -11.01
CA ILE A 75 -0.20 -5.85 -10.07
C ILE A 75 -0.25 -6.67 -8.81
N LEU A 76 -0.08 -6.01 -7.66
CA LEU A 76 -0.24 -6.59 -6.33
C LEU A 76 -1.58 -6.20 -5.70
N PRO A 77 -2.16 -7.10 -4.89
CA PRO A 77 -3.35 -6.82 -4.09
C PRO A 77 -2.96 -6.06 -2.83
N GLY A 78 -3.74 -5.08 -2.48
CA GLY A 78 -3.60 -4.32 -1.25
C GLY A 78 -4.92 -3.72 -0.81
N VAL A 79 -4.88 -2.97 0.27
CA VAL A 79 -5.98 -2.17 0.80
C VAL A 79 -5.43 -0.92 1.47
N GLU A 80 -6.06 0.22 1.27
CA GLU A 80 -5.85 1.39 2.13
C GLU A 80 -6.79 1.27 3.33
N LEU A 81 -6.25 0.76 4.44
CA LEU A 81 -7.00 0.57 5.67
C LEU A 81 -6.96 1.83 6.52
N THR A 82 -8.13 2.33 6.94
CA THR A 82 -8.23 3.40 7.94
C THR A 82 -8.20 2.79 9.33
N ILE A 83 -7.04 2.84 9.98
CA ILE A 83 -6.81 2.24 11.31
C ILE A 83 -7.28 3.20 12.40
N LYS A 84 -7.84 2.65 13.49
CA LYS A 84 -8.36 3.42 14.61
C LYS A 84 -7.24 3.99 15.49
N GLU A 85 -6.60 5.06 14.99
CA GLU A 85 -5.61 5.84 15.76
C GLU A 85 -5.89 7.32 15.59
N GLY A 86 -5.61 8.12 16.63
CA GLY A 86 -5.83 9.55 16.60
C GLY A 86 -7.28 9.95 16.35
N ALA A 87 -7.49 11.18 15.93
CA ALA A 87 -8.82 11.75 15.68
C ALA A 87 -9.43 11.26 14.36
N ASN A 88 -8.61 11.17 13.30
CA ASN A 88 -9.09 10.88 11.94
C ASN A 88 -8.83 9.42 11.49
N GLY A 89 -8.03 8.67 12.25
CA GLY A 89 -7.51 7.38 11.85
C GLY A 89 -6.26 7.51 11.00
N ILE A 90 -5.49 6.42 10.88
CA ILE A 90 -4.28 6.37 10.06
C ILE A 90 -4.58 5.59 8.78
N HIS A 91 -4.34 6.22 7.63
CA HIS A 91 -4.38 5.54 6.34
C HIS A 91 -3.11 4.72 6.14
N THR A 92 -3.32 3.45 5.92
CA THR A 92 -2.24 2.46 5.87
C THR A 92 -2.43 1.52 4.70
N LEU A 93 -1.47 1.53 3.77
CA LEU A 93 -1.47 0.61 2.64
C LEU A 93 -0.93 -0.74 3.12
N ILE A 94 -1.77 -1.74 3.14
CA ILE A 94 -1.38 -3.12 3.45
C ILE A 94 -1.29 -3.86 2.12
N VAL A 95 -0.11 -4.38 1.81
CA VAL A 95 0.17 -5.09 0.56
C VAL A 95 0.33 -6.57 0.85
N PHE A 96 -0.44 -7.39 0.18
CA PHE A 96 -0.53 -8.83 0.45
C PHE A 96 0.22 -9.66 -0.57
N ASN A 97 0.84 -10.77 -0.12
CA ASN A 97 1.34 -11.79 -1.03
C ASN A 97 0.17 -12.52 -1.71
N PRO A 98 -0.06 -12.33 -3.03
CA PRO A 98 -1.23 -12.90 -3.68
C PRO A 98 -1.23 -14.44 -3.67
N GLU A 99 -0.06 -15.07 -3.65
CA GLU A 99 0.08 -16.52 -3.67
C GLU A 99 -0.34 -17.17 -2.34
N GLU A 100 -0.28 -16.41 -1.24
CA GLU A 100 -0.67 -16.87 0.08
C GLU A 100 -2.08 -16.39 0.48
N TRP A 101 -2.40 -15.13 0.21
CA TRP A 101 -3.66 -14.51 0.65
C TRP A 101 -4.86 -14.82 -0.24
N LEU A 102 -4.61 -15.23 -1.51
CA LEU A 102 -5.65 -15.55 -2.49
C LEU A 102 -5.55 -16.98 -3.02
N GLU A 103 -4.81 -17.84 -2.33
CA GLU A 103 -4.58 -19.23 -2.74
C GLU A 103 -5.87 -20.06 -2.80
N SER A 104 -5.90 -21.04 -3.71
CA SER A 104 -6.93 -22.08 -3.78
C SER A 104 -8.37 -21.54 -3.78
N GLY A 105 -8.60 -20.36 -4.36
CA GLY A 105 -9.93 -19.74 -4.42
C GLY A 105 -10.33 -18.95 -3.16
N ASN A 106 -9.56 -19.03 -2.07
CA ASN A 106 -9.80 -18.27 -0.84
C ASN A 106 -9.64 -16.76 -1.06
N ASN A 107 -10.19 -15.98 -0.14
CA ASN A 107 -10.02 -14.54 -0.08
C ASN A 107 -9.78 -14.13 1.39
N HIS A 108 -8.57 -14.41 1.88
CA HIS A 108 -8.19 -14.09 3.26
C HIS A 108 -8.13 -12.57 3.52
N ILE A 109 -7.91 -11.76 2.46
CA ILE A 109 -7.98 -10.30 2.55
C ILE A 109 -9.38 -9.88 2.96
N GLN A 110 -10.43 -10.41 2.29
CA GLN A 110 -11.82 -10.11 2.62
C GLN A 110 -12.18 -10.61 4.02
N THR A 111 -11.67 -11.79 4.42
CA THR A 111 -11.89 -12.33 5.77
C THR A 111 -11.31 -11.38 6.84
N PHE A 112 -10.10 -10.88 6.63
CA PHE A 112 -9.48 -9.88 7.50
C PHE A 112 -10.31 -8.58 7.55
N LEU A 113 -10.73 -8.05 6.41
CA LEU A 113 -11.54 -6.82 6.35
C LEU A 113 -12.89 -6.99 7.05
N THR A 114 -13.55 -8.15 6.85
CA THR A 114 -14.81 -8.46 7.54
C THR A 114 -14.64 -8.44 9.06
N ALA A 115 -13.55 -8.98 9.57
CA ALA A 115 -13.23 -8.93 10.99
C ALA A 115 -12.88 -7.51 11.48
N ALA A 116 -12.08 -6.75 10.69
CA ALA A 116 -11.68 -5.40 11.02
C ALA A 116 -12.85 -4.39 11.08
N PHE A 117 -13.97 -4.72 10.42
CA PHE A 117 -15.17 -3.88 10.35
C PHE A 117 -16.45 -4.60 10.84
N ALA A 118 -16.32 -5.65 11.67
CA ALA A 118 -17.41 -6.55 12.03
C ALA A 118 -18.69 -5.87 12.56
N THR A 119 -18.59 -4.69 13.19
CA THR A 119 -19.73 -3.96 13.76
C THR A 119 -19.96 -2.59 13.09
N ILE A 120 -19.25 -2.31 12.00
CA ILE A 120 -19.23 -0.99 11.36
C ILE A 120 -19.99 -1.03 10.04
N PRO A 121 -21.03 -0.22 9.88
CA PRO A 121 -21.75 -0.12 8.61
C PRO A 121 -20.94 0.69 7.57
N ASN A 122 -21.08 0.31 6.29
CA ASN A 122 -20.47 1.01 5.15
C ASN A 122 -18.96 1.25 5.30
N PRO A 123 -18.16 0.20 5.56
CA PRO A 123 -16.73 0.33 5.87
C PRO A 123 -15.92 0.96 4.73
N GLU A 124 -16.39 0.85 3.47
CA GLU A 124 -15.70 1.39 2.30
C GLU A 124 -15.72 2.94 2.19
N ASN A 125 -16.22 3.65 3.17
CA ASN A 125 -16.02 5.10 3.25
C ASN A 125 -14.64 5.37 3.88
N ARG A 126 -13.80 6.18 3.23
CA ARG A 126 -12.43 6.48 3.68
C ARG A 126 -12.33 7.01 5.11
N ASN A 127 -13.36 7.68 5.62
CA ASN A 127 -13.40 8.24 6.97
C ASN A 127 -13.82 7.22 8.04
N VAL A 128 -14.20 6.00 7.62
CA VAL A 128 -14.64 4.95 8.54
C VAL A 128 -13.43 4.19 9.02
N LYS A 129 -13.19 4.27 10.34
CA LYS A 129 -12.07 3.60 11.00
C LYS A 129 -12.42 2.14 11.31
N SER A 130 -11.45 1.23 11.17
CA SER A 130 -11.55 -0.14 11.67
C SER A 130 -11.82 -0.16 13.18
N ILE A 131 -12.30 -1.29 13.69
CA ILE A 131 -12.40 -1.50 15.15
C ILE A 131 -11.02 -1.71 15.80
N TYR A 132 -10.01 -2.03 15.01
CA TYR A 132 -8.64 -2.30 15.44
C TYR A 132 -7.80 -1.04 15.49
N ASP A 133 -7.02 -0.88 16.56
CA ASP A 133 -5.88 0.03 16.61
C ASP A 133 -4.69 -0.55 15.83
N LEU A 134 -3.62 0.22 15.71
CA LEU A 134 -2.46 -0.17 14.91
C LEU A 134 -1.81 -1.47 15.42
N LYS A 135 -1.67 -1.61 16.74
CA LYS A 135 -1.14 -2.83 17.36
C LYS A 135 -1.98 -4.05 17.01
N LYS A 136 -3.30 -3.92 17.16
CA LYS A 136 -4.24 -5.01 16.89
C LYS A 136 -4.27 -5.40 15.41
N VAL A 137 -4.12 -4.43 14.50
CA VAL A 137 -4.01 -4.71 13.05
C VAL A 137 -2.81 -5.63 12.78
N PHE A 138 -1.62 -5.32 13.30
CA PHE A 138 -0.44 -6.17 13.12
C PHE A 138 -0.63 -7.56 13.74
N GLU A 139 -1.16 -7.63 14.98
CA GLU A 139 -1.44 -8.92 15.63
C GLU A 139 -2.39 -9.79 14.80
N GLN A 140 -3.45 -9.18 14.24
CA GLN A 140 -4.41 -9.92 13.43
C GLN A 140 -3.83 -10.37 12.09
N LEU A 141 -3.07 -9.52 11.41
CA LEU A 141 -2.40 -9.88 10.16
C LEU A 141 -1.36 -10.99 10.36
N ASP A 142 -0.54 -10.88 11.41
CA ASP A 142 0.48 -11.89 11.72
C ASP A 142 -0.13 -13.24 12.13
N ALA A 143 -1.34 -13.26 12.74
CA ALA A 143 -2.05 -14.47 13.09
C ALA A 143 -2.45 -15.33 11.88
N TYR A 144 -2.54 -14.74 10.68
CA TYR A 144 -2.75 -15.52 9.45
C TYR A 144 -1.52 -16.36 9.05
N GLY A 145 -0.32 -16.04 9.56
CA GLY A 145 0.92 -16.70 9.18
C GLY A 145 1.30 -16.52 7.71
N ARG A 146 0.76 -15.46 7.05
CA ARG A 146 0.92 -15.17 5.62
C ARG A 146 1.74 -13.91 5.42
N ASP A 147 2.45 -13.82 4.31
CA ASP A 147 3.35 -12.69 4.09
C ASP A 147 2.62 -11.45 3.56
N TYR A 148 2.96 -10.30 4.14
CA TYR A 148 2.48 -8.97 3.79
C TYR A 148 3.54 -7.92 4.14
N PHE A 149 3.37 -6.70 3.64
CA PHE A 149 4.09 -5.53 4.13
C PHE A 149 3.19 -4.30 4.16
N VAL A 150 3.67 -3.27 4.84
CA VAL A 150 2.92 -2.06 5.14
C VAL A 150 3.66 -0.83 4.62
N VAL A 151 2.90 0.11 4.05
CA VAL A 151 3.34 1.46 3.73
C VAL A 151 2.37 2.44 4.38
N PHE A 152 2.84 3.35 5.22
CA PHE A 152 1.98 4.42 5.72
C PHE A 152 1.71 5.45 4.62
N ALA A 153 0.42 5.71 4.36
CA ALA A 153 -0.01 6.63 3.33
C ALA A 153 0.17 8.08 3.77
N HIS A 154 0.51 8.97 2.83
CA HIS A 154 0.59 10.44 2.94
C HIS A 154 0.94 10.93 4.37
N VAL A 155 2.04 10.41 4.92
CA VAL A 155 2.40 10.43 6.35
C VAL A 155 2.39 11.78 7.06
N ASP A 156 2.60 12.90 6.33
CA ASP A 156 2.62 14.26 6.87
C ASP A 156 1.26 14.99 6.73
N GLN A 157 0.26 14.36 6.09
CA GLN A 157 -1.06 14.93 5.86
C GLN A 157 -2.07 14.46 6.92
N ASN A 158 -3.31 14.96 6.84
CA ASN A 158 -4.42 14.44 7.64
C ASN A 158 -4.56 12.92 7.40
N SER A 159 -4.87 12.18 8.47
CA SER A 159 -4.86 10.72 8.48
C SER A 159 -3.49 10.08 8.20
N GLY A 160 -2.42 10.84 8.22
CA GLY A 160 -1.04 10.33 8.18
C GLY A 160 -0.52 10.02 9.58
N ILE A 161 0.41 9.07 9.68
CA ILE A 161 0.94 8.61 10.98
C ILE A 161 1.53 9.77 11.82
N PHE A 162 2.19 10.76 11.22
CA PHE A 162 2.77 11.89 11.96
C PHE A 162 1.74 12.93 12.41
N SER A 163 0.60 13.00 11.70
CA SER A 163 -0.50 13.86 12.10
C SER A 163 -1.31 13.26 13.25
N GLU A 164 -1.55 11.96 13.21
CA GLU A 164 -2.45 11.27 14.14
C GLU A 164 -1.73 10.69 15.36
N CYS A 165 -0.47 10.25 15.26
CA CYS A 165 0.33 9.72 16.36
C CYS A 165 1.11 10.82 17.09
N LYS A 166 0.42 11.66 17.84
CA LYS A 166 1.01 12.71 18.68
C LYS A 166 1.06 12.31 20.16
N GLY A 167 1.82 13.06 20.96
CA GLY A 167 1.78 12.96 22.41
C GLY A 167 2.28 11.63 22.98
N GLY A 168 3.33 11.04 22.40
CA GLY A 168 3.94 9.80 22.89
C GLY A 168 3.34 8.52 22.31
N LEU A 169 2.29 8.63 21.48
CA LEU A 169 1.69 7.44 20.84
C LEU A 169 2.68 6.76 19.88
N LEU A 170 3.45 7.56 19.11
CA LEU A 170 4.46 7.02 18.19
C LEU A 170 5.52 6.21 18.95
N GLU A 171 5.98 6.74 20.10
CA GLU A 171 6.93 6.07 21.00
C GLU A 171 6.36 4.76 21.57
N SER A 172 5.07 4.73 21.87
CA SER A 172 4.41 3.52 22.39
C SER A 172 4.36 2.36 21.39
N LEU A 173 4.42 2.66 20.09
CA LEU A 173 4.45 1.66 19.02
C LEU A 173 5.84 1.05 18.81
N ALA A 174 6.90 1.67 19.35
CA ALA A 174 8.28 1.20 19.18
C ALA A 174 8.54 -0.21 19.73
N GLY A 175 7.74 -0.68 20.68
CA GLY A 175 7.79 -2.04 21.23
C GLY A 175 7.19 -3.14 20.34
N LEU A 176 6.57 -2.79 19.21
CA LEU A 176 5.97 -3.77 18.31
C LEU A 176 7.02 -4.46 17.45
N THR A 177 7.37 -5.70 17.78
CA THR A 177 8.42 -6.47 17.08
C THR A 177 8.14 -6.63 15.59
N SER A 178 6.88 -6.87 15.20
CA SER A 178 6.46 -7.00 13.80
C SER A 178 6.57 -5.68 13.02
N PHE A 179 6.50 -4.53 13.68
CA PHE A 179 6.53 -3.22 13.05
C PHE A 179 7.75 -3.04 12.15
N LYS A 180 8.95 -3.30 12.68
CA LYS A 180 10.21 -3.17 11.94
C LYS A 180 10.30 -4.09 10.71
N ASN A 181 9.72 -5.28 10.80
CA ASN A 181 9.79 -6.27 9.73
C ASN A 181 8.72 -6.08 8.65
N ARG A 182 7.64 -5.38 8.99
CA ARG A 182 6.47 -5.20 8.13
C ARG A 182 6.35 -3.81 7.54
N VAL A 183 6.78 -2.77 8.25
CA VAL A 183 6.71 -1.38 7.74
C VAL A 183 7.89 -1.10 6.83
N LEU A 184 7.63 -1.05 5.54
CA LEU A 184 8.66 -0.91 4.51
C LEU A 184 8.63 0.44 3.79
N GLY A 185 7.59 1.25 3.98
CA GLY A 185 7.47 2.53 3.28
C GLY A 185 6.76 3.61 4.06
N LEU A 186 7.17 4.87 3.81
CA LEU A 186 6.51 6.10 4.21
C LEU A 186 6.18 6.90 2.94
N GLN A 187 4.89 7.06 2.65
CA GLN A 187 4.46 7.71 1.41
C GLN A 187 4.32 9.22 1.59
N LYS A 188 4.78 9.97 0.58
CA LYS A 188 4.66 11.43 0.51
C LYS A 188 5.25 12.15 1.72
N SER A 189 6.33 11.63 2.33
CA SER A 189 7.00 12.32 3.42
C SER A 189 7.72 13.56 2.91
N ARG A 190 7.54 14.68 3.63
CA ARG A 190 8.12 16.00 3.32
C ARG A 190 8.84 16.60 4.51
N SER A 191 8.52 16.18 5.73
CA SER A 191 9.09 16.72 6.98
C SER A 191 10.29 15.91 7.43
N ARG A 192 11.47 16.54 7.44
CA ARG A 192 12.69 15.93 7.97
C ARG A 192 12.60 15.66 9.47
N ASP A 193 11.94 16.54 10.21
CA ASP A 193 11.79 16.39 11.66
C ASP A 193 10.93 15.16 12.00
N ASN A 194 9.87 14.91 11.25
CA ASN A 194 9.03 13.72 11.39
C ASN A 194 9.82 12.45 11.09
N LEU A 195 10.64 12.43 10.04
CA LEU A 195 11.51 11.30 9.72
C LEU A 195 12.53 11.04 10.81
N ASN A 196 13.18 12.11 11.34
CA ASN A 196 14.11 11.99 12.43
C ASN A 196 13.43 11.49 13.73
N GLN A 197 12.20 11.91 13.99
CA GLN A 197 11.41 11.39 15.12
C GLN A 197 11.12 9.90 14.93
N PHE A 198 10.67 9.49 13.74
CA PHE A 198 10.42 8.08 13.42
C PHE A 198 11.68 7.22 13.63
N GLU A 199 12.82 7.66 13.09
CA GLU A 199 14.10 6.95 13.23
C GLU A 199 14.54 6.83 14.71
N ARG A 200 14.34 7.87 15.51
CA ARG A 200 14.61 7.83 16.97
C ARG A 200 13.72 6.84 17.71
N CYS A 201 12.41 6.80 17.36
CA CYS A 201 11.45 5.91 18.02
C CYS A 201 11.68 4.43 17.66
N PHE A 202 11.94 4.14 16.40
CA PHE A 202 11.94 2.75 15.90
C PHE A 202 13.34 2.19 15.60
N GLY A 203 14.39 3.03 15.59
CA GLY A 203 15.76 2.62 15.28
C GLY A 203 16.00 2.25 13.82
N PHE A 204 15.08 2.61 12.92
CA PHE A 204 15.20 2.44 11.47
C PHE A 204 14.34 3.47 10.74
N LEU A 205 14.62 3.69 9.45
CA LEU A 205 13.82 4.51 8.57
C LEU A 205 13.36 3.68 7.38
N PRO A 206 12.03 3.52 7.15
CA PRO A 206 11.51 2.84 5.96
C PRO A 206 11.85 3.60 4.67
N ALA A 207 11.68 2.94 3.52
CA ALA A 207 11.83 3.59 2.22
C ALA A 207 10.86 4.76 2.06
N LEU A 208 11.32 5.85 1.46
CA LEU A 208 10.43 6.94 1.07
C LEU A 208 9.82 6.60 -0.29
N VAL A 209 8.52 6.44 -0.35
CA VAL A 209 7.80 6.03 -1.55
C VAL A 209 6.78 7.08 -1.99
N GLU A 210 6.42 7.02 -3.25
CA GLU A 210 5.36 7.83 -3.84
C GLU A 210 4.28 6.92 -4.44
N GLY A 211 3.10 7.47 -4.58
CA GLY A 211 1.96 6.84 -5.24
C GLY A 211 1.02 7.92 -5.74
N SER A 212 0.31 7.68 -6.81
CA SER A 212 -0.53 8.69 -7.44
C SER A 212 -1.79 9.01 -6.64
N ASP A 213 -2.32 8.04 -5.87
CA ASP A 213 -3.57 8.19 -5.09
C ASP A 213 -4.70 8.75 -5.99
N PRO A 214 -4.99 8.08 -7.13
CA PRO A 214 -5.81 8.63 -8.19
C PRO A 214 -7.29 8.60 -7.80
N LYS A 215 -8.01 9.70 -8.11
CA LYS A 215 -9.47 9.77 -7.98
C LYS A 215 -10.19 9.57 -9.32
N SER A 216 -9.41 9.38 -10.39
CA SER A 216 -9.87 9.06 -11.74
C SER A 216 -8.76 8.38 -12.54
N ILE A 217 -9.11 7.78 -13.69
CA ILE A 217 -8.09 7.20 -14.60
C ILE A 217 -7.06 8.26 -15.01
N THR A 218 -7.47 9.50 -15.22
CA THR A 218 -6.56 10.57 -15.65
C THR A 218 -5.50 10.90 -14.62
N ASP A 219 -5.72 10.60 -13.35
CA ASP A 219 -4.79 10.91 -12.25
C ASP A 219 -3.72 9.84 -12.04
N ILE A 220 -3.90 8.65 -12.62
CA ILE A 220 -2.92 7.56 -12.54
C ILE A 220 -1.56 8.03 -13.06
N GLY A 221 -0.54 7.86 -12.23
CA GLY A 221 0.84 8.22 -12.54
C GLY A 221 1.13 9.72 -12.49
N LYS A 222 0.17 10.57 -12.09
CA LYS A 222 0.40 11.99 -11.80
C LYS A 222 1.19 12.16 -10.51
N GLY A 223 2.00 13.20 -10.47
CA GLY A 223 2.78 13.60 -9.31
C GLY A 223 4.18 14.03 -9.71
N ASP A 224 4.80 14.87 -8.89
CA ASP A 224 6.14 15.44 -9.13
C ASP A 224 7.26 14.41 -8.92
N LYS A 225 6.96 13.33 -8.19
CA LYS A 225 7.90 12.29 -7.80
C LYS A 225 7.36 10.92 -8.12
N CYS A 226 8.26 10.00 -8.44
CA CYS A 226 7.96 8.60 -8.72
C CYS A 226 8.83 7.70 -7.86
N THR A 227 8.31 6.53 -7.52
CA THR A 227 9.11 5.47 -6.92
C THR A 227 9.70 4.59 -8.00
N TYR A 228 11.00 4.31 -7.89
CA TYR A 228 11.68 3.31 -8.71
C TYR A 228 12.23 2.21 -7.82
N LEU A 229 11.94 0.97 -8.18
CA LEU A 229 12.47 -0.21 -7.52
C LEU A 229 13.54 -0.86 -8.41
N LYS A 230 14.62 -1.33 -7.80
CA LYS A 230 15.63 -2.14 -8.48
C LYS A 230 15.36 -3.61 -8.17
N ILE A 231 14.77 -4.33 -9.13
CA ILE A 231 14.35 -5.71 -8.98
C ILE A 231 14.91 -6.60 -10.10
N GLY A 232 15.00 -7.91 -9.84
CA GLY A 232 15.45 -8.92 -10.82
C GLY A 232 14.30 -9.67 -11.47
N GLU A 233 13.09 -9.56 -10.91
CA GLU A 233 11.89 -10.22 -11.41
C GLU A 233 10.62 -9.57 -10.86
N TYR A 234 9.50 -9.84 -11.49
CA TYR A 234 8.18 -9.45 -10.99
C TYR A 234 7.65 -10.50 -10.02
N SER A 235 7.93 -10.31 -8.73
CA SER A 235 7.37 -11.12 -7.64
C SER A 235 7.12 -10.26 -6.41
N PHE A 236 6.21 -10.70 -5.54
CA PHE A 236 5.99 -10.05 -4.24
C PHE A 236 7.28 -9.98 -3.42
N ALA A 237 8.03 -11.08 -3.39
CA ALA A 237 9.29 -11.17 -2.64
C ALA A 237 10.35 -10.18 -3.16
N ALA A 238 10.50 -10.02 -4.48
CA ALA A 238 11.44 -9.07 -5.07
C ALA A 238 11.09 -7.62 -4.73
N ILE A 239 9.81 -7.26 -4.78
CA ILE A 239 9.31 -5.91 -4.43
C ILE A 239 9.52 -5.63 -2.94
N LYS A 240 9.16 -6.58 -2.08
CA LYS A 240 9.36 -6.48 -0.64
C LYS A 240 10.85 -6.30 -0.30
N PHE A 241 11.72 -7.11 -0.89
CA PHE A 241 13.17 -7.04 -0.68
C PHE A 241 13.77 -5.71 -1.16
N ALA A 242 13.37 -5.22 -2.34
CA ALA A 242 13.82 -3.94 -2.86
C ALA A 242 13.44 -2.78 -1.92
N SER A 243 12.25 -2.82 -1.33
CA SER A 243 11.79 -1.84 -0.35
C SER A 243 12.60 -1.90 0.96
N GLN A 244 13.00 -3.08 1.41
CA GLN A 244 13.87 -3.26 2.58
C GLN A 244 15.28 -2.72 2.35
N ILE A 245 15.88 -2.95 1.18
CA ILE A 245 17.22 -2.44 0.84
C ILE A 245 17.22 -0.92 0.74
N ALA A 246 16.19 -0.33 0.15
CA ALA A 246 16.05 1.11 0.05
C ALA A 246 16.07 1.77 1.45
N SER A 247 15.42 1.17 2.45
CA SER A 247 15.47 1.62 3.84
C SER A 247 16.89 1.56 4.44
N ALA A 248 17.64 0.51 4.14
CA ALA A 248 19.01 0.32 4.67
C ALA A 248 20.04 1.27 4.01
N SER A 249 19.83 1.73 2.79
CA SER A 249 20.77 2.61 2.09
C SER A 249 20.76 4.05 2.62
N TRP A 250 19.63 4.53 3.15
CA TRP A 250 19.52 5.85 3.77
C TRP A 250 20.29 5.98 5.09
N THR A 251 20.41 4.90 5.84
CA THR A 251 21.18 4.85 7.10
C THR A 251 22.69 4.84 6.88
N ARG A 252 23.18 4.50 5.68
CA ARG A 252 24.63 4.45 5.37
C ARG A 252 25.19 5.72 4.70
N ALA A 253 24.35 6.63 4.28
CA ALA A 253 24.73 7.86 3.57
C ALA A 253 24.86 9.10 4.48
N ARG A 254 25.01 8.90 5.81
CA ARG A 254 25.26 9.97 6.78
C ARG A 254 26.68 9.87 7.36
#